data_1c64163c2e7b0ae0043acfc7dc35e7de
#
_entry.id   1c64163c2e7b0ae0043acfc7dc35e7de
#
_cell.length_a   1.000
_cell.length_b   1.000
_cell.length_c   1.000
_cell.angle_alpha   90.00
_cell.angle_beta   90.00
_cell.angle_gamma   90.00
#
_symmetry.space_group_name_H-M   'P 1'
#
loop_
_entity.id
_entity.type
_entity.pdbx_description
1 polymer ?
#
loop_
_entity_poly.entity_id
_entity_poly.type
_entity_poly.pdbx_seq_one_letter_code
_entity_poly.pdbx_strand_id
1 'polypeptide(L)'
;MRLYAAMQQYRRWIAVILISSFAALTGCVAYEPVPAPPPSTFDRSWSAALGAAQDEGVRITSADRVSGVIRGFRDEQEVTINIRTQADGSVRVEMSARGAKGSDPALAGRISRAYDRRMGR
;
A
#
# COMPACT_ATOMS: atom_id res chain seq x y z
N MET A 1 -2.63 26.48 71.92
CA MET A 1 -3.19 27.20 70.79
C MET A 1 -2.20 27.57 69.68
N ARG A 2 -0.94 27.81 69.95
CA ARG A 2 0.05 28.13 68.89
C ARG A 2 0.41 26.93 67.99
N LEU A 3 0.34 25.71 68.46
CA LEU A 3 0.61 24.51 67.69
C LEU A 3 -0.48 24.18 66.64
N TYR A 4 -1.71 24.53 66.90
CA TYR A 4 -2.81 24.33 65.96
C TYR A 4 -2.70 25.25 64.74
N ALA A 5 -2.29 26.48 64.93
CA ALA A 5 -2.14 27.42 63.82
C ALA A 5 -0.98 27.02 62.90
N ALA A 6 0.14 26.52 63.47
CA ALA A 6 1.29 26.04 62.73
C ALA A 6 0.93 24.76 61.88
N MET A 7 0.18 23.83 62.45
CA MET A 7 -0.28 22.63 61.75
C MET A 7 -1.25 22.97 60.60
N GLN A 8 -2.10 23.96 60.77
CA GLN A 8 -3.05 24.36 59.78
C GLN A 8 -2.38 25.09 58.59
N GLN A 9 -1.36 25.84 58.86
CA GLN A 9 -0.55 26.49 57.86
C GLN A 9 0.27 25.45 57.07
N TYR A 10 0.84 24.46 57.72
CA TYR A 10 1.59 23.38 57.11
C TYR A 10 0.71 22.53 56.15
N ARG A 11 -0.51 22.19 56.58
CA ARG A 11 -1.48 21.47 55.73
C ARG A 11 -1.82 22.22 54.43
N ARG A 12 -1.90 23.56 54.48
CA ARG A 12 -2.19 24.39 53.31
C ARG A 12 -1.00 24.36 52.34
N TRP A 13 0.20 24.37 52.82
CA TRP A 13 1.42 24.29 51.98
C TRP A 13 1.62 22.92 51.34
N ILE A 14 1.31 21.84 52.05
CA ILE A 14 1.36 20.49 51.52
C ILE A 14 0.32 20.31 50.39
N ALA A 15 -0.87 20.85 50.54
CA ALA A 15 -1.93 20.78 49.54
C ALA A 15 -1.52 21.53 48.24
N VAL A 16 -0.82 22.64 48.35
CA VAL A 16 -0.34 23.43 47.21
C VAL A 16 0.81 22.69 46.48
N ILE A 17 1.70 22.07 47.22
CA ILE A 17 2.82 21.31 46.63
C ILE A 17 2.32 20.05 45.90
N LEU A 18 1.29 19.36 46.43
CA LEU A 18 0.72 18.17 45.79
C LEU A 18 -0.04 18.50 44.49
N ILE A 19 -0.62 19.67 44.37
CA ILE A 19 -1.33 20.10 43.16
C ILE A 19 -0.36 20.52 42.05
N SER A 20 0.82 21.05 42.41
CA SER A 20 1.85 21.43 41.42
C SER A 20 2.55 20.24 40.76
N SER A 21 2.55 19.06 41.37
CA SER A 21 3.26 17.89 40.83
C SER A 21 2.46 17.11 39.78
N PHE A 22 1.19 17.42 39.57
CA PHE A 22 0.34 16.68 38.63
C PHE A 22 0.26 17.28 37.22
N ALA A 23 0.86 18.46 36.99
CA ALA A 23 0.76 19.18 35.73
C ALA A 23 1.91 18.88 34.71
N ALA A 24 2.81 17.96 35.01
CA ALA A 24 4.03 17.74 34.20
C ALA A 24 4.01 16.46 33.33
N LEU A 25 2.87 15.79 33.17
CA LEU A 25 2.78 14.53 32.41
C LEU A 25 1.88 14.60 31.16
N THR A 26 1.64 15.78 30.62
CA THR A 26 1.12 15.89 29.25
C THR A 26 2.30 16.01 28.28
N GLY A 27 3.09 14.94 28.21
CA GLY A 27 3.97 14.74 27.09
C GLY A 27 3.12 14.43 25.87
N CYS A 28 2.82 15.39 25.02
CA CYS A 28 2.33 15.13 23.68
C CYS A 28 3.46 14.40 22.95
N VAL A 29 3.35 13.08 22.86
CA VAL A 29 4.16 12.32 21.91
C VAL A 29 3.62 12.70 20.54
N ALA A 30 4.29 13.62 19.85
CA ALA A 30 4.03 13.89 18.44
C ALA A 30 4.47 12.62 17.67
N TYR A 31 3.50 11.81 17.29
CA TYR A 31 3.73 10.69 16.37
C TYR A 31 3.91 11.30 14.97
N GLU A 32 5.15 11.41 14.53
CA GLU A 32 5.42 11.72 13.12
C GLU A 32 5.10 10.45 12.31
N PRO A 33 4.13 10.52 11.37
CA PRO A 33 3.88 9.39 10.50
C PRO A 33 5.13 9.11 9.67
N VAL A 34 5.70 7.93 9.84
CA VAL A 34 6.81 7.48 8.98
C VAL A 34 6.28 7.41 7.55
N PRO A 35 6.90 8.09 6.56
CA PRO A 35 6.49 7.99 5.18
C PRO A 35 6.49 6.52 4.75
N ALA A 36 5.42 6.08 4.09
CA ALA A 36 5.39 4.73 3.53
C ALA A 36 6.58 4.54 2.58
N PRO A 37 7.27 3.39 2.63
CA PRO A 37 8.36 3.13 1.68
C PRO A 37 7.81 3.19 0.25
N PRO A 38 8.61 3.67 -0.72
CA PRO A 38 8.18 3.70 -2.11
C PRO A 38 7.82 2.29 -2.58
N PRO A 39 6.78 2.14 -3.43
CA PRO A 39 6.38 0.83 -3.92
C PRO A 39 7.54 0.16 -4.67
N SER A 40 7.72 -1.14 -4.46
CA SER A 40 8.72 -1.92 -5.18
C SER A 40 8.45 -1.93 -6.69
N THR A 41 9.45 -2.27 -7.48
CA THR A 41 9.29 -2.41 -8.94
C THR A 41 8.23 -3.45 -9.28
N PHE A 42 8.17 -4.53 -8.51
CA PHE A 42 7.11 -5.54 -8.66
C PHE A 42 5.72 -4.94 -8.40
N ASP A 43 5.55 -4.18 -7.32
CA ASP A 43 4.26 -3.57 -6.98
C ASP A 43 3.79 -2.59 -8.05
N ARG A 44 4.70 -1.79 -8.59
CA ARG A 44 4.40 -0.88 -9.69
C ARG A 44 3.98 -1.64 -10.96
N SER A 45 4.73 -2.67 -11.31
CA SER A 45 4.44 -3.53 -12.46
C SER A 45 3.12 -4.26 -12.30
N TRP A 46 2.84 -4.77 -11.11
CA TRP A 46 1.58 -5.43 -10.79
C TRP A 46 0.37 -4.51 -10.97
N SER A 47 0.42 -3.33 -10.36
CA SER A 47 -0.66 -2.34 -10.46
C SER A 47 -0.84 -1.84 -11.89
N ALA A 48 0.26 -1.62 -12.62
CA ALA A 48 0.22 -1.21 -14.02
C ALA A 48 -0.39 -2.30 -14.92
N ALA A 49 -0.05 -3.56 -14.69
CA ALA A 49 -0.59 -4.70 -15.45
C ALA A 49 -2.09 -4.89 -15.21
N LEU A 50 -2.54 -4.82 -13.95
CA LEU A 50 -3.97 -4.86 -13.62
C LEU A 50 -4.74 -3.72 -14.30
N GLY A 51 -4.24 -2.51 -14.17
CA GLY A 51 -4.86 -1.34 -14.79
C GLY A 51 -4.84 -1.40 -16.32
N ALA A 52 -3.77 -1.87 -16.93
CA ALA A 52 -3.66 -2.02 -18.38
C ALA A 52 -4.68 -3.03 -18.93
N ALA A 53 -4.86 -4.16 -18.26
CA ALA A 53 -5.87 -5.14 -18.63
C ALA A 53 -7.28 -4.54 -18.55
N GLN A 54 -7.58 -3.82 -17.48
CA GLN A 54 -8.87 -3.15 -17.29
C GLN A 54 -9.10 -2.05 -18.33
N ASP A 55 -8.07 -1.29 -18.68
CA ASP A 55 -8.15 -0.25 -19.75
C ASP A 55 -8.57 -0.86 -21.08
N GLU A 56 -8.16 -2.07 -21.37
CA GLU A 56 -8.51 -2.78 -22.60
C GLU A 56 -9.78 -3.64 -22.48
N GLY A 57 -10.55 -3.45 -21.41
CA GLY A 57 -11.84 -4.12 -21.22
C GLY A 57 -11.75 -5.56 -20.75
N VAL A 58 -10.61 -5.97 -20.20
CA VAL A 58 -10.44 -7.30 -19.62
C VAL A 58 -11.10 -7.36 -18.24
N ARG A 59 -11.98 -8.32 -18.04
CA ARG A 59 -12.55 -8.61 -16.73
C ARG A 59 -11.63 -9.56 -15.99
N ILE A 60 -11.04 -9.10 -14.90
CA ILE A 60 -10.12 -9.90 -14.09
C ILE A 60 -10.91 -10.96 -13.32
N THR A 61 -10.54 -12.22 -13.49
CA THR A 61 -11.14 -13.36 -12.79
C THR A 61 -10.25 -13.93 -11.69
N SER A 62 -8.94 -13.75 -11.82
CA SER A 62 -7.97 -14.19 -10.82
C SER A 62 -6.75 -13.30 -10.85
N ALA A 63 -6.26 -12.92 -9.68
CA ALA A 63 -5.05 -12.13 -9.53
C ALA A 63 -4.29 -12.63 -8.30
N ASP A 64 -3.28 -13.45 -8.53
CA ASP A 64 -2.47 -14.04 -7.47
C ASP A 64 -1.07 -13.41 -7.48
N ARG A 65 -0.82 -12.55 -6.48
CA ARG A 65 0.48 -11.86 -6.35
C ARG A 65 1.62 -12.80 -5.99
N VAL A 66 1.35 -13.90 -5.31
CA VAL A 66 2.38 -14.84 -4.89
C VAL A 66 2.96 -15.58 -6.10
N SER A 67 2.10 -16.06 -6.99
CA SER A 67 2.53 -16.69 -8.25
C SER A 67 2.88 -15.67 -9.33
N GLY A 68 2.45 -14.41 -9.18
CA GLY A 68 2.65 -13.36 -10.16
C GLY A 68 1.78 -13.51 -11.40
N VAL A 69 0.60 -14.12 -11.29
CA VAL A 69 -0.28 -14.42 -12.42
C VAL A 69 -1.60 -13.64 -12.30
N ILE A 70 -1.94 -12.93 -13.37
CA ILE A 70 -3.24 -12.28 -13.53
C ILE A 70 -3.95 -12.99 -14.68
N ARG A 71 -5.21 -13.38 -14.47
CA ARG A 71 -6.07 -13.97 -15.49
C ARG A 71 -7.37 -13.21 -15.60
N GLY A 72 -7.88 -13.14 -16.81
CA GLY A 72 -9.15 -12.50 -17.07
C GLY A 72 -9.66 -12.84 -18.45
N PHE A 73 -10.83 -12.29 -18.76
CA PHE A 73 -11.48 -12.50 -20.04
C PHE A 73 -11.91 -11.17 -20.64
N ARG A 74 -11.73 -11.05 -21.94
CA ARG A 74 -12.35 -10.03 -22.76
C ARG A 74 -13.16 -10.76 -23.83
N ASP A 75 -14.49 -10.65 -23.77
CA ASP A 75 -15.38 -11.46 -24.57
C ASP A 75 -15.07 -12.96 -24.36
N GLU A 76 -14.75 -13.68 -25.41
CA GLU A 76 -14.37 -15.10 -25.34
C GLU A 76 -12.87 -15.34 -25.30
N GLN A 77 -12.07 -14.28 -25.17
CA GLN A 77 -10.62 -14.38 -25.13
C GLN A 77 -10.11 -14.42 -23.71
N GLU A 78 -9.32 -15.43 -23.40
CA GLU A 78 -8.61 -15.53 -22.12
C GLU A 78 -7.31 -14.75 -22.19
N VAL A 79 -7.12 -13.86 -21.21
CA VAL A 79 -5.89 -13.07 -21.05
C VAL A 79 -5.13 -13.60 -19.84
N THR A 80 -3.83 -13.82 -20.03
CA THR A 80 -2.92 -14.22 -18.96
C THR A 80 -1.73 -13.27 -18.94
N ILE A 81 -1.42 -12.72 -17.77
CA ILE A 81 -0.27 -11.86 -17.54
C ILE A 81 0.59 -12.50 -16.46
N ASN A 82 1.84 -12.76 -16.77
CA ASN A 82 2.84 -13.28 -15.83
C ASN A 82 3.82 -12.17 -15.47
N ILE A 83 4.00 -11.94 -14.19
CA ILE A 83 4.91 -10.92 -13.65
C ILE A 83 5.90 -11.62 -12.74
N ARG A 84 7.19 -11.50 -13.06
CA ARG A 84 8.26 -12.18 -12.33
C ARG A 84 9.41 -11.23 -12.05
N THR A 85 9.90 -11.26 -10.83
CA THR A 85 11.19 -10.63 -10.50
C THR A 85 12.30 -11.57 -10.92
N GLN A 86 13.26 -11.05 -11.69
CA GLN A 86 14.42 -11.78 -12.16
C GLN A 86 15.57 -11.73 -11.14
N ALA A 87 16.60 -12.53 -11.34
CA ALA A 87 17.73 -12.62 -10.43
C ALA A 87 18.50 -11.29 -10.28
N ASP A 88 18.50 -10.44 -11.32
CA ASP A 88 19.10 -9.10 -11.30
C ASP A 88 18.22 -8.01 -10.67
N GLY A 89 17.06 -8.38 -10.12
CA GLY A 89 16.09 -7.45 -9.53
C GLY A 89 15.15 -6.79 -10.52
N SER A 90 15.34 -6.95 -11.82
CA SER A 90 14.40 -6.46 -12.84
C SER A 90 13.10 -7.27 -12.82
N VAL A 91 12.04 -6.67 -13.35
CA VAL A 91 10.74 -7.34 -13.46
C VAL A 91 10.43 -7.62 -14.92
N ARG A 92 10.16 -8.88 -15.21
CA ARG A 92 9.71 -9.33 -16.52
C ARG A 92 8.20 -9.51 -16.52
N VAL A 93 7.55 -8.94 -17.52
CA VAL A 93 6.11 -9.02 -17.71
C VAL A 93 5.82 -9.67 -19.06
N GLU A 94 5.09 -10.77 -19.04
CA GLU A 94 4.67 -11.49 -20.25
C GLU A 94 3.14 -11.45 -20.34
N MET A 95 2.63 -11.08 -21.48
CA MET A 95 1.20 -10.97 -21.73
C MET A 95 0.80 -11.85 -22.90
N SER A 96 -0.26 -12.63 -22.73
CA SER A 96 -0.83 -13.46 -23.77
C SER A 96 -2.35 -13.37 -23.76
N ALA A 97 -2.94 -13.49 -24.94
CA ALA A 97 -4.38 -13.60 -25.11
C ALA A 97 -4.66 -14.75 -26.05
N ARG A 98 -5.65 -15.55 -25.72
CA ARG A 98 -6.03 -16.73 -26.49
C ARG A 98 -7.55 -16.91 -26.51
N GLY A 99 -8.08 -17.15 -27.68
CA GLY A 99 -9.50 -17.43 -27.90
C GLY A 99 -9.70 -18.74 -28.68
N ALA A 100 -10.94 -18.98 -29.10
CA ALA A 100 -11.31 -20.19 -29.86
C ALA A 100 -10.54 -20.35 -31.18
N LYS A 101 -10.06 -19.23 -31.76
CA LYS A 101 -9.28 -19.21 -33.02
C LYS A 101 -7.77 -19.23 -32.80
N GLY A 102 -7.28 -19.49 -31.57
CA GLY A 102 -5.88 -19.47 -31.21
C GLY A 102 -5.44 -18.20 -30.51
N SER A 103 -4.15 -17.86 -30.57
CA SER A 103 -3.60 -16.69 -29.93
C SER A 103 -4.06 -15.39 -30.60
N ASP A 104 -4.24 -14.35 -29.77
CA ASP A 104 -4.57 -12.99 -30.23
C ASP A 104 -3.43 -12.01 -29.86
N PRO A 105 -2.41 -11.89 -30.70
CA PRO A 105 -1.30 -10.98 -30.41
C PRO A 105 -1.72 -9.51 -30.47
N ALA A 106 -2.80 -9.17 -31.18
CA ALA A 106 -3.29 -7.79 -31.24
C ALA A 106 -3.83 -7.32 -29.89
N LEU A 107 -4.60 -8.15 -29.20
CA LEU A 107 -5.09 -7.84 -27.86
C LEU A 107 -3.94 -7.78 -26.85
N ALA A 108 -3.05 -8.76 -26.85
CA ALA A 108 -1.86 -8.76 -26.00
C ALA A 108 -1.00 -7.51 -26.22
N GLY A 109 -0.83 -7.10 -27.49
CA GLY A 109 -0.11 -5.88 -27.84
C GLY A 109 -0.77 -4.59 -27.34
N ARG A 110 -2.10 -4.51 -27.38
CA ARG A 110 -2.84 -3.35 -26.81
C ARG A 110 -2.66 -3.27 -25.30
N ILE A 111 -2.75 -4.38 -24.60
CA ILE A 111 -2.53 -4.45 -23.14
C ILE A 111 -1.08 -4.04 -22.83
N SER A 112 -0.11 -4.52 -23.59
CA SER A 112 1.30 -4.18 -23.41
C SER A 112 1.54 -2.66 -23.59
N ARG A 113 0.95 -2.03 -24.57
CA ARG A 113 1.04 -0.57 -24.77
C ARG A 113 0.36 0.19 -23.62
N ALA A 114 -0.78 -0.28 -23.14
CA ALA A 114 -1.45 0.30 -21.97
C ALA A 114 -0.59 0.19 -20.71
N TYR A 115 0.07 -0.94 -20.54
CA TYR A 115 1.04 -1.18 -19.46
C TYR A 115 2.20 -0.18 -19.54
N ASP A 116 2.80 -0.01 -20.71
CA ASP A 116 3.93 0.93 -20.90
C ASP A 116 3.52 2.37 -20.58
N ARG A 117 2.34 2.79 -21.00
CA ARG A 117 1.81 4.12 -20.65
C ARG A 117 1.67 4.29 -19.13
N ARG A 118 1.20 3.28 -18.43
CA ARG A 118 1.07 3.32 -16.97
C ARG A 118 2.42 3.29 -16.24
N MET A 119 3.42 2.71 -16.86
CA MET A 119 4.80 2.71 -16.34
C MET A 119 5.57 4.00 -16.70
N GLY A 120 5.01 4.87 -17.53
CA GLY A 120 5.66 6.11 -17.95
C GLY A 120 6.68 5.94 -19.09
N ARG A 121 6.46 4.95 -19.93
CA ARG A 121 7.31 4.65 -21.10
C ARG A 121 6.64 5.04 -22.40
#